data_8ad6def022c8cab0401704fd5e15a040
#
_entry.id   8ad6def022c8cab0401704fd5e15a040
#
_cell.length_a   1.000
_cell.length_b   1.000
_cell.length_c   1.000
_cell.angle_alpha   90.00
_cell.angle_beta   90.00
_cell.angle_gamma   90.00
#
_symmetry.space_group_name_H-M   'P 1'
#
loop_
_entity.id
_entity.type
_entity.pdbx_description
1 polymer ?
#
loop_
_entity_poly.entity_id
_entity_poly.type
_entity_poly.pdbx_seq_one_letter_code
_entity_poly.pdbx_strand_id
1 'polypeptide(L)'
;DPILQSSEEQTKFDNFASYFFDEKNFNLFISFEEQDLRKRLSTDGGKGLKIAKRYKVNIESLKNDLISREIISSLSDLTKSIGNPFIMVLPRVEKGQSPIDYLSTNNYASHAAGVVQSYLTSNQYEVVVPDQASALEAMNSAQIDIKDREEDMAYQLALAIGSDVYIDYKGSFEEAGYGTQRYSLEARAYETTTARLLGSETGYSQGRKGDQKVSVEEAMNDAIAKVLSRVNQYWKKDLENGIQYKLVISIAASDFDEEDLEEIQFELMDVIEDISNKSKENIITDNTIDYLLWCDPEKFDRSTKIYRSIRSGFKDTGDDYGAKLGRININRKMILLKVNAE
;
A
#
# COMPACT_ATOMS: atom_id res chain seq x y z
N ASP A 1 -12.50 13.03 -1.37
CA ASP A 1 -12.87 11.59 -1.32
C ASP A 1 -13.96 11.39 -0.28
N PRO A 2 -14.94 10.50 -0.52
CA PRO A 2 -15.98 10.22 0.46
C PRO A 2 -15.37 9.58 1.73
N ILE A 3 -15.90 9.94 2.90
CA ILE A 3 -15.46 9.36 4.18
C ILE A 3 -15.95 7.92 4.30
N LEU A 4 -17.16 7.63 3.85
CA LEU A 4 -17.73 6.28 3.75
C LEU A 4 -17.36 5.71 2.38
N GLN A 5 -16.75 4.53 2.34
CA GLN A 5 -16.15 3.99 1.13
C GLN A 5 -16.76 2.65 0.67
N SER A 6 -17.54 2.00 1.54
CA SER A 6 -18.22 0.75 1.24
C SER A 6 -19.73 0.86 1.46
N SER A 7 -20.49 -0.03 0.82
CA SER A 7 -21.94 -0.16 1.04
C SER A 7 -22.27 -0.61 2.47
N GLU A 8 -21.37 -1.37 3.10
CA GLU A 8 -21.51 -1.78 4.51
C GLU A 8 -21.38 -0.59 5.44
N GLU A 9 -20.37 0.27 5.24
CA GLU A 9 -20.22 1.50 6.02
C GLU A 9 -21.38 2.46 5.83
N GLN A 10 -21.90 2.56 4.60
CA GLN A 10 -23.10 3.34 4.34
C GLN A 10 -24.29 2.79 5.12
N THR A 11 -24.49 1.47 5.11
CA THR A 11 -25.58 0.83 5.87
C THR A 11 -25.43 1.05 7.38
N LYS A 12 -24.20 0.91 7.91
CA LYS A 12 -23.90 1.21 9.32
C LYS A 12 -24.19 2.68 9.65
N PHE A 13 -23.75 3.59 8.79
CA PHE A 13 -24.02 5.03 8.95
C PHE A 13 -25.52 5.34 8.96
N ASP A 14 -26.30 4.75 8.05
CA ASP A 14 -27.73 4.97 7.94
C ASP A 14 -28.46 4.56 9.24
N ASN A 15 -27.98 3.53 9.93
CA ASN A 15 -28.50 3.13 11.25
C ASN A 15 -28.25 4.18 12.35
N PHE A 16 -27.23 5.03 12.17
CA PHE A 16 -26.88 6.13 13.09
C PHE A 16 -27.24 7.50 12.53
N ALA A 17 -27.89 7.61 11.36
CA ALA A 17 -28.17 8.87 10.71
C ALA A 17 -28.91 9.86 11.62
N SER A 18 -29.88 9.41 12.40
CA SER A 18 -30.62 10.22 13.36
C SER A 18 -29.72 10.86 14.43
N TYR A 19 -28.65 10.18 14.85
CA TYR A 19 -27.66 10.74 15.77
C TYR A 19 -26.85 11.86 15.11
N PHE A 20 -26.31 11.63 13.91
CA PHE A 20 -25.45 12.61 13.23
C PHE A 20 -26.21 13.85 12.79
N PHE A 21 -27.50 13.72 12.47
CA PHE A 21 -28.36 14.83 12.07
C PHE A 21 -29.17 15.44 13.21
N ASP A 22 -29.04 14.96 14.46
CA ASP A 22 -29.54 15.69 15.63
C ASP A 22 -28.79 17.00 15.80
N GLU A 23 -29.50 18.10 16.07
CA GLU A 23 -28.92 19.44 16.11
C GLU A 23 -27.74 19.57 17.11
N LYS A 24 -27.81 18.90 18.24
CA LYS A 24 -26.76 18.92 19.25
C LYS A 24 -25.49 18.23 18.77
N ASN A 25 -25.64 17.06 18.17
CA ASN A 25 -24.52 16.24 17.70
C ASN A 25 -23.93 16.82 16.41
N PHE A 26 -24.76 17.32 15.51
CA PHE A 26 -24.33 17.96 14.27
C PHE A 26 -23.37 19.14 14.56
N ASN A 27 -23.67 19.93 15.58
CA ASN A 27 -22.83 21.05 16.00
C ASN A 27 -21.46 20.65 16.60
N LEU A 28 -21.24 19.36 16.90
CA LEU A 28 -19.91 18.88 17.32
C LEU A 28 -18.92 18.79 16.15
N PHE A 29 -19.44 18.64 14.94
CA PHE A 29 -18.63 18.40 13.74
C PHE A 29 -18.56 19.59 12.81
N ILE A 30 -19.39 20.60 13.01
CA ILE A 30 -19.47 21.77 12.14
C ILE A 30 -19.34 23.08 12.90
N SER A 31 -18.86 24.10 12.21
CA SER A 31 -19.00 25.49 12.61
C SER A 31 -19.75 26.26 11.54
N PHE A 32 -20.67 27.15 11.98
CA PHE A 32 -21.35 28.07 11.07
C PHE A 32 -20.37 29.18 10.72
N GLU A 33 -20.16 29.43 9.43
CA GLU A 33 -19.29 30.48 8.94
C GLU A 33 -20.08 31.66 8.38
N GLU A 34 -21.06 31.39 7.51
CA GLU A 34 -21.75 32.43 6.79
C GLU A 34 -23.15 32.01 6.34
N GLN A 35 -24.08 32.96 6.32
CA GLN A 35 -25.38 32.78 5.67
C GLN A 35 -25.36 33.46 4.31
N ASP A 36 -25.19 32.67 3.24
CA ASP A 36 -25.05 33.19 1.88
C ASP A 36 -26.36 33.74 1.29
N LEU A 37 -27.50 33.15 1.65
CA LEU A 37 -28.79 33.47 1.07
C LEU A 37 -29.92 33.32 2.09
N ARG A 38 -30.78 34.34 2.12
CA ARG A 38 -32.08 34.27 2.79
C ARG A 38 -33.15 34.82 1.85
N LYS A 39 -33.97 33.98 1.21
CA LYS A 39 -35.02 34.40 0.27
C LYS A 39 -36.36 33.88 0.72
N ARG A 40 -37.34 34.79 0.82
CA ARG A 40 -38.74 34.41 1.03
C ARG A 40 -39.31 33.88 -0.29
N LEU A 41 -39.97 32.75 -0.24
CA LEU A 41 -40.68 32.14 -1.37
C LEU A 41 -42.20 32.25 -1.08
N SER A 42 -42.96 32.62 -2.08
CA SER A 42 -44.42 32.49 -2.07
C SER A 42 -44.79 31.44 -3.08
N THR A 43 -45.46 30.41 -2.64
CA THR A 43 -46.00 29.31 -3.50
C THR A 43 -47.49 29.20 -3.27
N ASP A 44 -48.22 28.61 -4.19
CA ASP A 44 -49.69 28.48 -4.10
C ASP A 44 -50.19 27.72 -2.87
N GLY A 45 -49.29 27.08 -2.11
CA GLY A 45 -49.56 26.36 -0.86
C GLY A 45 -49.07 27.02 0.43
N GLY A 46 -48.47 28.24 0.38
CA GLY A 46 -48.00 28.88 1.56
C GLY A 46 -46.75 29.77 1.41
N LYS A 47 -46.27 30.32 2.54
CA LYS A 47 -45.09 31.15 2.58
C LYS A 47 -43.90 30.26 3.00
N GLY A 48 -42.87 30.15 2.16
CA GLY A 48 -41.63 29.44 2.43
C GLY A 48 -40.44 30.36 2.61
N LEU A 49 -39.37 29.83 3.20
CA LEU A 49 -38.09 30.53 3.33
C LEU A 49 -36.97 29.62 2.80
N LYS A 50 -36.24 30.11 1.78
CA LYS A 50 -35.00 29.46 1.31
C LYS A 50 -33.82 30.10 2.03
N ILE A 51 -33.03 29.26 2.71
CA ILE A 51 -31.81 29.68 3.39
C ILE A 51 -30.66 28.85 2.84
N ALA A 52 -29.58 29.47 2.41
CA ALA A 52 -28.32 28.83 2.12
C ALA A 52 -27.32 29.28 3.20
N LYS A 53 -26.66 28.29 3.81
CA LYS A 53 -25.65 28.52 4.84
C LYS A 53 -24.36 27.77 4.46
N ARG A 54 -23.23 28.40 4.78
CA ARG A 54 -21.91 27.78 4.63
C ARG A 54 -21.44 27.28 5.98
N TYR A 55 -21.01 26.05 6.03
CA TYR A 55 -20.46 25.42 7.22
C TYR A 55 -19.05 24.92 6.95
N LYS A 56 -18.18 25.00 7.95
CA LYS A 56 -16.90 24.32 7.97
C LYS A 56 -17.05 23.01 8.76
N VAL A 57 -16.67 21.91 8.14
CA VAL A 57 -16.73 20.59 8.77
C VAL A 57 -15.38 20.24 9.37
N ASN A 58 -15.36 19.86 10.65
CA ASN A 58 -14.20 19.27 11.30
C ASN A 58 -14.15 17.79 10.96
N ILE A 59 -13.42 17.47 9.89
CA ILE A 59 -13.32 16.11 9.34
C ILE A 59 -12.69 15.15 10.36
N GLU A 60 -11.71 15.60 11.15
CA GLU A 60 -11.02 14.77 12.14
C GLU A 60 -11.97 14.36 13.27
N SER A 61 -12.72 15.31 13.84
CA SER A 61 -13.72 15.01 14.86
C SER A 61 -14.81 14.08 14.34
N LEU A 62 -15.27 14.28 13.11
CA LEU A 62 -16.26 13.42 12.48
C LEU A 62 -15.72 11.99 12.27
N LYS A 63 -14.50 11.85 11.76
CA LYS A 63 -13.85 10.53 11.59
C LYS A 63 -13.70 9.80 12.92
N ASN A 64 -13.26 10.48 13.97
CA ASN A 64 -13.09 9.87 15.29
C ASN A 64 -14.41 9.38 15.87
N ASP A 65 -15.52 10.10 15.66
CA ASP A 65 -16.84 9.64 16.12
C ASP A 65 -17.36 8.46 15.27
N LEU A 66 -17.14 8.48 13.96
CA LEU A 66 -17.47 7.34 13.07
C LEU A 66 -16.69 6.06 13.46
N ILE A 67 -15.42 6.19 13.83
CA ILE A 67 -14.59 5.08 14.35
C ILE A 67 -15.13 4.59 15.69
N SER A 68 -15.43 5.49 16.62
CA SER A 68 -15.92 5.12 17.96
C SER A 68 -17.27 4.37 17.93
N ARG A 69 -18.01 4.50 16.83
CA ARG A 69 -19.29 3.80 16.57
C ARG A 69 -19.13 2.59 15.65
N GLU A 70 -17.91 2.22 15.32
CA GLU A 70 -17.61 1.08 14.44
C GLU A 70 -18.25 1.21 13.03
N ILE A 71 -18.57 2.43 12.61
CA ILE A 71 -19.12 2.72 11.28
C ILE A 71 -18.01 2.62 10.24
N ILE A 72 -16.85 3.19 10.55
CA ILE A 72 -15.62 3.03 9.78
C ILE A 72 -14.57 2.36 10.66
N SER A 73 -13.72 1.55 10.07
CA SER A 73 -12.64 0.87 10.79
C SER A 73 -11.56 1.88 11.20
N SER A 74 -11.04 1.73 12.41
CA SER A 74 -9.84 2.48 12.79
C SER A 74 -8.62 1.89 12.07
N LEU A 75 -7.57 2.72 11.91
CA LEU A 75 -6.28 2.20 11.43
C LEU A 75 -5.76 1.06 12.32
N SER A 76 -6.04 1.14 13.62
CA SER A 76 -5.68 0.12 14.61
C SER A 76 -6.38 -1.22 14.38
N ASP A 77 -7.62 -1.23 13.90
CA ASP A 77 -8.36 -2.47 13.61
C ASP A 77 -7.87 -3.11 12.31
N LEU A 78 -7.58 -2.27 11.30
CA LEU A 78 -6.91 -2.69 10.07
C LEU A 78 -5.54 -3.30 10.39
N THR A 79 -4.78 -2.66 11.25
CA THR A 79 -3.44 -3.10 11.66
C THR A 79 -3.47 -4.40 12.45
N LYS A 80 -4.50 -4.63 13.29
CA LYS A 80 -4.66 -5.89 14.05
C LYS A 80 -4.93 -7.08 13.13
N SER A 81 -5.66 -6.88 12.03
CA SER A 81 -6.02 -7.99 11.15
C SER A 81 -4.94 -8.31 10.11
N ILE A 82 -4.17 -7.33 9.59
CA ILE A 82 -3.08 -7.57 8.62
C ILE A 82 -1.69 -7.59 9.29
N GLY A 83 -1.56 -7.10 10.53
CA GLY A 83 -0.31 -6.68 11.13
C GLY A 83 0.10 -5.27 10.68
N ASN A 84 1.12 -4.71 11.33
CA ASN A 84 1.64 -3.40 10.95
C ASN A 84 2.26 -3.47 9.54
N PRO A 85 1.86 -2.59 8.62
CA PRO A 85 2.47 -2.54 7.31
C PRO A 85 3.94 -2.18 7.40
N PHE A 86 4.75 -2.96 6.72
CA PHE A 86 6.17 -2.72 6.59
C PHE A 86 6.42 -1.85 5.34
N ILE A 87 6.90 -0.64 5.55
CA ILE A 87 7.09 0.35 4.49
C ILE A 87 8.58 0.61 4.29
N MET A 88 9.07 0.44 3.07
CA MET A 88 10.39 0.89 2.66
C MET A 88 10.31 2.28 2.04
N VAL A 89 11.28 3.15 2.36
CA VAL A 89 11.34 4.52 1.84
C VAL A 89 12.69 4.78 1.20
N LEU A 90 12.69 5.26 -0.03
CA LEU A 90 13.90 5.60 -0.79
C LEU A 90 13.70 6.88 -1.63
N PRO A 91 14.77 7.64 -1.92
CA PRO A 91 14.69 8.70 -2.91
C PRO A 91 14.59 8.11 -4.31
N ARG A 92 13.81 8.77 -5.17
CA ARG A 92 13.81 8.51 -6.60
C ARG A 92 15.02 9.14 -7.25
N VAL A 93 15.79 8.34 -7.97
CA VAL A 93 17.01 8.74 -8.64
C VAL A 93 16.90 8.59 -10.15
N GLU A 94 17.84 9.12 -10.90
CA GLU A 94 17.91 8.92 -12.34
C GLU A 94 18.36 7.49 -12.67
N LYS A 95 18.03 7.04 -13.89
CA LYS A 95 18.39 5.69 -14.37
C LYS A 95 19.91 5.47 -14.22
N GLY A 96 20.27 4.37 -13.57
CA GLY A 96 21.66 3.98 -13.32
C GLY A 96 22.29 4.57 -12.06
N GLN A 97 21.57 5.38 -11.28
CA GLN A 97 22.03 5.83 -9.96
C GLN A 97 21.51 4.90 -8.85
N SER A 98 22.31 4.71 -7.83
CA SER A 98 21.90 3.99 -6.62
C SER A 98 21.11 4.92 -5.69
N PRO A 99 19.85 4.60 -5.31
CA PRO A 99 19.12 5.38 -4.29
C PRO A 99 19.84 5.48 -2.96
N ILE A 100 20.58 4.43 -2.59
CA ILE A 100 21.33 4.36 -1.33
C ILE A 100 22.54 5.29 -1.36
N ASP A 101 23.30 5.31 -2.47
CA ASP A 101 24.41 6.22 -2.63
C ASP A 101 23.93 7.68 -2.66
N TYR A 102 22.78 7.92 -3.29
CA TYR A 102 22.16 9.24 -3.31
C TYR A 102 21.75 9.70 -1.90
N LEU A 103 21.19 8.83 -1.06
CA LEU A 103 20.90 9.13 0.35
C LEU A 103 22.16 9.52 1.12
N SER A 104 23.28 8.83 0.90
CA SER A 104 24.53 9.07 1.62
C SER A 104 25.20 10.40 1.23
N THR A 105 24.94 10.88 0.00
CA THR A 105 25.61 12.07 -0.58
C THR A 105 24.73 13.32 -0.60
N ASN A 106 23.40 13.16 -0.54
CA ASN A 106 22.46 14.27 -0.63
C ASN A 106 21.77 14.54 0.72
N ASN A 107 22.21 15.61 1.39
CA ASN A 107 21.70 16.01 2.71
C ASN A 107 20.19 16.28 2.75
N TYR A 108 19.57 16.76 1.66
CA TYR A 108 18.14 17.02 1.62
C TYR A 108 17.35 15.74 1.44
N ALA A 109 17.84 14.82 0.62
CA ALA A 109 17.23 13.51 0.48
C ALA A 109 17.30 12.72 1.80
N SER A 110 18.47 12.72 2.46
CA SER A 110 18.64 12.09 3.76
C SER A 110 17.72 12.71 4.83
N HIS A 111 17.61 14.05 4.84
CA HIS A 111 16.70 14.74 5.77
C HIS A 111 15.23 14.39 5.49
N ALA A 112 14.82 14.37 4.23
CA ALA A 112 13.47 13.97 3.83
C ALA A 112 13.14 12.53 4.26
N ALA A 113 14.08 11.59 4.08
CA ALA A 113 13.93 10.21 4.55
C ALA A 113 13.69 10.14 6.07
N GLY A 114 14.46 10.90 6.86
CA GLY A 114 14.28 11.00 8.31
C GLY A 114 12.91 11.56 8.70
N VAL A 115 12.40 12.55 7.98
CA VAL A 115 11.06 13.12 8.20
C VAL A 115 9.97 12.08 7.94
N VAL A 116 10.03 11.36 6.81
CA VAL A 116 9.10 10.27 6.51
C VAL A 116 9.15 9.19 7.57
N GLN A 117 10.35 8.75 7.94
CA GLN A 117 10.53 7.73 8.96
C GLN A 117 9.89 8.15 10.29
N SER A 118 10.12 9.39 10.72
CA SER A 118 9.52 9.93 11.94
C SER A 118 7.98 10.00 11.84
N TYR A 119 7.46 10.45 10.69
CA TYR A 119 6.02 10.54 10.47
C TYR A 119 5.34 9.17 10.48
N LEU A 120 5.90 8.21 9.77
CA LEU A 120 5.33 6.86 9.66
C LEU A 120 5.41 6.11 10.99
N THR A 121 6.55 6.19 11.71
CA THR A 121 6.69 5.53 13.02
C THR A 121 5.77 6.12 14.07
N SER A 122 5.52 7.44 14.05
CA SER A 122 4.53 8.08 14.94
C SER A 122 3.09 7.62 14.65
N ASN A 123 2.83 7.17 13.42
CA ASN A 123 1.56 6.55 13.01
C ASN A 123 1.57 5.01 13.09
N GLN A 124 2.51 4.43 13.86
CA GLN A 124 2.61 3.00 14.16
C GLN A 124 2.92 2.09 12.94
N TYR A 125 3.49 2.65 11.86
CA TYR A 125 4.00 1.84 10.76
C TYR A 125 5.41 1.32 11.07
N GLU A 126 5.68 0.09 10.65
CA GLU A 126 7.03 -0.44 10.57
C GLU A 126 7.72 0.15 9.33
N VAL A 127 8.90 0.76 9.51
CA VAL A 127 9.57 1.53 8.46
C VAL A 127 11.04 1.16 8.35
N VAL A 128 11.51 0.99 7.14
CA VAL A 128 12.92 0.88 6.83
C VAL A 128 13.35 1.92 5.79
N VAL A 129 14.44 2.59 6.08
CA VAL A 129 15.25 3.32 5.11
C VAL A 129 16.53 2.52 4.97
N PRO A 130 16.72 1.76 3.89
CA PRO A 130 17.83 0.84 3.76
C PRO A 130 19.16 1.58 3.63
N ASP A 131 20.16 1.10 4.36
CA ASP A 131 21.55 1.45 4.16
C ASP A 131 22.26 0.44 3.23
N GLN A 132 23.50 0.72 2.87
CA GLN A 132 24.27 -0.14 1.96
C GLN A 132 24.43 -1.57 2.47
N ALA A 133 24.64 -1.76 3.77
CA ALA A 133 24.87 -3.07 4.35
C ALA A 133 23.58 -3.91 4.35
N SER A 134 22.48 -3.34 4.84
CA SER A 134 21.18 -4.02 4.87
C SER A 134 20.63 -4.30 3.46
N ALA A 135 20.86 -3.39 2.52
CA ALA A 135 20.49 -3.59 1.12
C ALA A 135 21.26 -4.76 0.49
N LEU A 136 22.57 -4.78 0.65
CA LEU A 136 23.42 -5.84 0.09
C LEU A 136 23.09 -7.21 0.70
N GLU A 137 22.85 -7.27 2.00
CA GLU A 137 22.43 -8.50 2.68
C GLU A 137 21.08 -8.99 2.18
N ALA A 138 20.09 -8.11 2.06
CA ALA A 138 18.75 -8.46 1.55
C ALA A 138 18.82 -8.97 0.11
N MET A 139 19.57 -8.30 -0.77
CA MET A 139 19.72 -8.68 -2.17
C MET A 139 20.44 -10.03 -2.32
N ASN A 140 21.51 -10.26 -1.56
CA ASN A 140 22.22 -11.54 -1.55
C ASN A 140 21.33 -12.68 -1.05
N SER A 141 20.54 -12.43 0.00
CA SER A 141 19.64 -13.42 0.58
C SER A 141 18.47 -13.76 -0.34
N ALA A 142 18.01 -12.80 -1.13
CA ALA A 142 16.91 -13.00 -2.07
C ALA A 142 17.31 -13.76 -3.34
N GLN A 143 18.60 -13.95 -3.59
CA GLN A 143 19.13 -14.54 -4.84
C GLN A 143 18.58 -13.86 -6.12
N ILE A 144 18.27 -12.57 -6.01
CA ILE A 144 17.78 -11.80 -7.14
C ILE A 144 18.99 -11.45 -8.02
N ASP A 145 19.04 -12.02 -9.22
CA ASP A 145 20.08 -11.71 -10.19
C ASP A 145 19.75 -10.36 -10.86
N ILE A 146 20.37 -9.30 -10.34
CA ILE A 146 20.10 -7.91 -10.74
C ILE A 146 20.79 -7.56 -12.07
N LYS A 147 21.77 -8.37 -12.49
CA LYS A 147 22.66 -7.99 -13.62
C LYS A 147 21.95 -7.89 -14.96
N ASP A 148 20.83 -8.55 -15.16
CA ASP A 148 20.15 -8.65 -16.46
C ASP A 148 18.81 -7.91 -16.56
N ARG A 149 18.38 -7.20 -15.50
CA ARG A 149 17.10 -6.48 -15.53
C ARG A 149 17.30 -4.97 -15.45
N GLU A 150 16.79 -4.26 -16.45
CA GLU A 150 16.67 -2.79 -16.44
C GLU A 150 15.61 -2.26 -15.47
N GLU A 151 15.21 -3.04 -14.46
CA GLU A 151 14.17 -2.71 -13.52
C GLU A 151 14.63 -1.67 -12.49
N ASP A 152 13.67 -0.94 -11.95
CA ASP A 152 13.89 0.04 -10.90
C ASP A 152 14.53 -0.60 -9.65
N MET A 153 15.70 -0.14 -9.27
CA MET A 153 16.44 -0.65 -8.11
C MET A 153 15.62 -0.53 -6.80
N ALA A 154 14.78 0.49 -6.68
CA ALA A 154 13.91 0.65 -5.51
C ALA A 154 12.90 -0.49 -5.40
N TYR A 155 12.31 -0.91 -6.53
CA TYR A 155 11.41 -2.06 -6.60
C TYR A 155 12.10 -3.37 -6.22
N GLN A 156 13.28 -3.63 -6.81
CA GLN A 156 14.05 -4.85 -6.51
C GLN A 156 14.43 -4.93 -5.04
N LEU A 157 14.84 -3.81 -4.47
CA LEU A 157 15.21 -3.74 -3.07
C LEU A 157 13.99 -3.94 -2.15
N ALA A 158 12.83 -3.38 -2.51
CA ALA A 158 11.58 -3.57 -1.79
C ALA A 158 11.15 -5.03 -1.75
N LEU A 159 11.27 -5.72 -2.89
CA LEU A 159 11.02 -7.17 -2.98
C LEU A 159 11.99 -7.98 -2.11
N ALA A 160 13.29 -7.65 -2.17
CA ALA A 160 14.32 -8.34 -1.42
C ALA A 160 14.15 -8.18 0.10
N ILE A 161 13.83 -6.98 0.56
CA ILE A 161 13.55 -6.67 1.96
C ILE A 161 12.21 -7.28 2.41
N GLY A 162 11.26 -7.47 1.47
CA GLY A 162 9.92 -7.98 1.76
C GLY A 162 9.01 -6.93 2.40
N SER A 163 9.17 -5.67 2.03
CA SER A 163 8.24 -4.61 2.44
C SER A 163 6.86 -4.83 1.81
N ASP A 164 5.82 -4.40 2.48
CA ASP A 164 4.45 -4.44 1.95
C ASP A 164 4.22 -3.33 0.92
N VAL A 165 4.80 -2.17 1.19
CA VAL A 165 4.74 -0.96 0.37
C VAL A 165 6.14 -0.36 0.28
N TYR A 166 6.49 0.20 -0.86
CA TYR A 166 7.63 1.10 -0.92
C TYR A 166 7.18 2.50 -1.36
N ILE A 167 7.85 3.51 -0.81
CA ILE A 167 7.62 4.91 -1.12
C ILE A 167 8.89 5.47 -1.74
N ASP A 168 8.79 5.96 -2.97
CA ASP A 168 9.82 6.76 -3.58
C ASP A 168 9.46 8.26 -3.49
N TYR A 169 10.47 9.12 -3.37
CA TYR A 169 10.27 10.56 -3.36
C TYR A 169 11.36 11.29 -4.13
N LYS A 170 10.99 12.45 -4.71
CA LYS A 170 11.90 13.37 -5.39
C LYS A 170 11.46 14.80 -5.14
N GLY A 171 12.39 15.66 -4.81
CA GLY A 171 12.06 17.06 -4.55
C GLY A 171 13.12 18.01 -5.09
N SER A 172 12.73 19.28 -5.25
CA SER A 172 13.58 20.36 -5.71
C SER A 172 13.17 21.71 -5.14
N PHE A 173 14.12 22.64 -5.08
CA PHE A 173 13.84 24.03 -4.76
C PHE A 173 13.35 24.77 -5.99
N GLU A 174 12.32 25.59 -5.80
CA GLU A 174 11.73 26.45 -6.80
C GLU A 174 11.69 27.89 -6.28
N GLU A 175 11.83 28.86 -7.17
CA GLU A 175 11.65 30.26 -6.81
C GLU A 175 10.17 30.56 -6.48
N ALA A 176 9.94 31.20 -5.33
CA ALA A 176 8.59 31.54 -4.85
C ALA A 176 8.32 33.07 -4.89
N GLY A 177 9.18 33.84 -5.58
CA GLY A 177 9.10 35.29 -5.68
C GLY A 177 9.79 36.03 -4.53
N TYR A 178 10.08 37.31 -4.74
CA TYR A 178 10.73 38.20 -3.76
C TYR A 178 12.04 37.65 -3.17
N GLY A 179 12.76 36.85 -3.92
CA GLY A 179 14.02 36.19 -3.49
C GLY A 179 13.83 35.13 -2.42
N THR A 180 12.62 34.54 -2.34
CA THR A 180 12.33 33.35 -1.53
C THR A 180 12.34 32.10 -2.37
N GLN A 181 12.65 30.97 -1.76
CA GLN A 181 12.54 29.65 -2.35
C GLN A 181 11.52 28.81 -1.59
N ARG A 182 10.78 27.96 -2.29
CA ARG A 182 9.97 26.88 -1.72
C ARG A 182 10.54 25.54 -2.14
N TYR A 183 10.30 24.51 -1.35
CA TYR A 183 10.60 23.15 -1.73
C TYR A 183 9.33 22.47 -2.24
N SER A 184 9.42 21.81 -3.39
CA SER A 184 8.38 20.98 -3.96
C SER A 184 8.87 19.53 -3.88
N LEU A 185 8.05 18.62 -3.34
CA LEU A 185 8.41 17.22 -3.18
C LEU A 185 7.25 16.32 -3.62
N GLU A 186 7.52 15.48 -4.60
CA GLU A 186 6.62 14.41 -5.02
C GLU A 186 6.97 13.12 -4.28
N ALA A 187 5.97 12.49 -3.68
CA ALA A 187 6.07 11.15 -3.09
C ALA A 187 5.09 10.20 -3.77
N ARG A 188 5.55 8.99 -4.08
CA ARG A 188 4.76 7.93 -4.69
C ARG A 188 4.83 6.68 -3.85
N ALA A 189 3.71 6.04 -3.59
CA ALA A 189 3.64 4.76 -2.91
C ALA A 189 3.25 3.65 -3.88
N TYR A 190 3.94 2.53 -3.78
CA TYR A 190 3.70 1.35 -4.60
C TYR A 190 3.50 0.13 -3.71
N GLU A 191 2.61 -0.74 -4.13
CA GLU A 191 2.48 -2.09 -3.59
C GLU A 191 3.67 -2.92 -4.10
N THR A 192 4.40 -3.55 -3.18
CA THR A 192 5.70 -4.15 -3.50
C THR A 192 5.57 -5.37 -4.40
N THR A 193 4.56 -6.21 -4.22
CA THR A 193 4.46 -7.48 -4.96
C THR A 193 4.07 -7.32 -6.42
N THR A 194 3.42 -6.22 -6.78
CA THR A 194 2.92 -5.95 -8.14
C THR A 194 3.51 -4.71 -8.79
N ALA A 195 4.28 -3.92 -8.05
CA ALA A 195 4.72 -2.57 -8.45
C ALA A 195 3.55 -1.62 -8.78
N ARG A 196 2.32 -1.92 -8.30
CA ARG A 196 1.15 -1.10 -8.56
C ARG A 196 1.22 0.21 -7.79
N LEU A 197 1.06 1.33 -8.49
CA LEU A 197 0.98 2.65 -7.87
C LEU A 197 -0.29 2.75 -7.00
N LEU A 198 -0.11 2.98 -5.70
CA LEU A 198 -1.18 3.19 -4.73
C LEU A 198 -1.58 4.66 -4.62
N GLY A 199 -0.61 5.55 -4.76
CA GLY A 199 -0.83 6.99 -4.73
C GLY A 199 0.40 7.78 -5.10
N SER A 200 0.18 8.95 -5.67
CA SER A 200 1.21 9.95 -5.96
C SER A 200 0.68 11.30 -5.52
N GLU A 201 1.45 11.99 -4.69
CA GLU A 201 1.07 13.30 -4.16
C GLU A 201 2.28 14.23 -4.13
N THR A 202 2.01 15.51 -4.30
CA THR A 202 3.04 16.55 -4.19
C THR A 202 2.75 17.43 -2.99
N GLY A 203 3.77 17.62 -2.16
CA GLY A 203 3.76 18.55 -1.05
C GLY A 203 4.60 19.78 -1.36
N TYR A 204 4.24 20.89 -0.74
CA TYR A 204 4.90 22.17 -0.91
C TYR A 204 5.23 22.80 0.43
N SER A 205 6.44 23.39 0.53
CA SER A 205 6.75 24.27 1.63
C SER A 205 6.24 25.70 1.39
N GLN A 206 6.24 26.50 2.44
CA GLN A 206 6.13 27.94 2.29
C GLN A 206 7.40 28.52 1.65
N GLY A 207 7.25 29.64 0.93
CA GLY A 207 8.39 30.40 0.39
C GLY A 207 9.15 31.11 1.52
N ARG A 208 10.48 30.87 1.62
CA ARG A 208 11.33 31.50 2.64
C ARG A 208 12.74 31.81 2.15
N LYS A 209 13.45 32.66 2.90
CA LYS A 209 14.87 32.92 2.73
C LYS A 209 15.64 32.13 3.79
N GLY A 210 16.46 31.17 3.37
CA GLY A 210 17.17 30.27 4.30
C GLY A 210 16.30 29.13 4.83
N ASP A 211 16.79 28.42 5.84
CA ASP A 211 16.12 27.28 6.49
C ASP A 211 15.62 26.20 5.52
N GLN A 212 16.47 25.82 4.57
CA GLN A 212 16.14 24.87 3.52
C GLN A 212 15.66 23.52 4.07
N LYS A 213 16.20 23.05 5.21
CA LYS A 213 15.75 21.83 5.86
C LYS A 213 14.30 21.91 6.34
N VAL A 214 13.91 23.06 6.91
CA VAL A 214 12.50 23.28 7.32
C VAL A 214 11.58 23.25 6.10
N SER A 215 12.03 23.77 4.95
CA SER A 215 11.25 23.67 3.70
C SER A 215 11.09 22.22 3.24
N VAL A 216 12.14 21.41 3.34
CA VAL A 216 12.06 19.97 3.02
C VAL A 216 11.09 19.25 3.95
N GLU A 217 11.16 19.53 5.26
CA GLU A 217 10.27 18.96 6.27
C GLU A 217 8.79 19.29 6.03
N GLU A 218 8.46 20.56 5.77
CA GLU A 218 7.09 20.98 5.46
C GLU A 218 6.55 20.27 4.21
N ALA A 219 7.32 20.29 3.12
CA ALA A 219 6.91 19.67 1.87
C ALA A 219 6.74 18.15 2.00
N MET A 220 7.65 17.49 2.74
CA MET A 220 7.55 16.05 2.96
C MET A 220 6.34 15.70 3.83
N ASN A 221 6.11 16.41 4.94
CA ASN A 221 4.95 16.16 5.81
C ASN A 221 3.62 16.36 5.05
N ASP A 222 3.53 17.38 4.18
CA ASP A 222 2.35 17.60 3.34
C ASP A 222 2.15 16.48 2.32
N ALA A 223 3.21 16.00 1.66
CA ALA A 223 3.14 14.91 0.69
C ALA A 223 2.79 13.57 1.36
N ILE A 224 3.50 13.20 2.44
CA ILE A 224 3.38 11.88 3.05
C ILE A 224 2.02 11.65 3.72
N ALA A 225 1.43 12.67 4.32
CA ALA A 225 0.09 12.59 4.90
C ALA A 225 -0.97 12.20 3.84
N LYS A 226 -0.86 12.80 2.65
CA LYS A 226 -1.76 12.51 1.52
C LYS A 226 -1.51 11.12 0.93
N VAL A 227 -0.25 10.75 0.72
CA VAL A 227 0.14 9.41 0.22
C VAL A 227 -0.33 8.33 1.19
N LEU A 228 -0.13 8.50 2.49
CA LEU A 228 -0.54 7.53 3.50
C LEU A 228 -2.06 7.32 3.50
N SER A 229 -2.85 8.39 3.28
CA SER A 229 -4.29 8.26 3.10
C SER A 229 -4.67 7.33 1.94
N ARG A 230 -3.94 7.40 0.80
CA ARG A 230 -4.14 6.49 -0.34
C ARG A 230 -3.75 5.05 -0.02
N VAL A 231 -2.61 4.87 0.66
CA VAL A 231 -2.15 3.54 1.10
C VAL A 231 -3.20 2.89 2.01
N ASN A 232 -3.76 3.64 2.97
CA ASN A 232 -4.78 3.13 3.89
C ASN A 232 -6.07 2.72 3.17
N GLN A 233 -6.50 3.50 2.17
CA GLN A 233 -7.67 3.15 1.35
C GLN A 233 -7.47 1.84 0.58
N TYR A 234 -6.27 1.66 0.03
CA TYR A 234 -5.90 0.42 -0.65
C TYR A 234 -5.94 -0.78 0.31
N TRP A 235 -5.33 -0.65 1.47
CA TRP A 235 -5.25 -1.75 2.44
C TRP A 235 -6.59 -2.16 3.01
N LYS A 236 -7.46 -1.20 3.25
CA LYS A 236 -8.83 -1.50 3.66
C LYS A 236 -9.55 -2.37 2.62
N LYS A 237 -9.37 -2.08 1.34
CA LYS A 237 -9.96 -2.86 0.25
C LYS A 237 -9.33 -4.26 0.12
N ASP A 238 -8.05 -4.40 0.35
CA ASP A 238 -7.38 -5.70 0.34
C ASP A 238 -7.83 -6.60 1.50
N LEU A 239 -8.14 -6.01 2.67
CA LEU A 239 -8.67 -6.75 3.83
C LEU A 239 -9.97 -7.50 3.51
N GLU A 240 -10.83 -6.95 2.67
CA GLU A 240 -12.09 -7.60 2.27
C GLU A 240 -11.82 -8.94 1.56
N ASN A 241 -10.66 -9.10 0.93
CA ASN A 241 -10.26 -10.33 0.23
C ASN A 241 -9.26 -11.18 1.04
N GLY A 242 -8.67 -10.65 2.10
CA GLY A 242 -7.60 -11.29 2.86
C GLY A 242 -6.22 -10.67 2.59
N ILE A 243 -5.16 -11.31 3.10
CA ILE A 243 -3.78 -10.88 2.88
C ILE A 243 -3.33 -11.27 1.49
N GLN A 244 -2.80 -10.30 0.74
CA GLN A 244 -2.25 -10.53 -0.60
C GLN A 244 -0.83 -11.07 -0.54
N TYR A 245 -0.55 -12.08 -1.39
CA TYR A 245 0.76 -12.66 -1.61
C TYR A 245 1.06 -12.76 -3.11
N LYS A 246 2.32 -12.58 -3.47
CA LYS A 246 2.86 -12.89 -4.79
C LYS A 246 3.44 -14.30 -4.78
N LEU A 247 2.94 -15.16 -5.66
CA LEU A 247 3.46 -16.52 -5.85
C LEU A 247 4.03 -16.65 -7.26
N VAL A 248 5.26 -17.11 -7.35
CA VAL A 248 5.87 -17.50 -8.63
C VAL A 248 6.45 -18.88 -8.47
N ILE A 249 6.06 -19.80 -9.36
CA ILE A 249 6.60 -21.15 -9.44
C ILE A 249 7.33 -21.29 -10.77
N SER A 250 8.62 -21.56 -10.71
CA SER A 250 9.41 -21.90 -11.88
C SER A 250 9.39 -23.43 -12.07
N ILE A 251 9.11 -23.91 -13.28
CA ILE A 251 9.06 -25.33 -13.61
C ILE A 251 10.21 -25.65 -14.56
N ALA A 252 10.96 -26.69 -14.28
CA ALA A 252 11.97 -27.21 -15.19
C ALA A 252 11.28 -28.04 -16.28
N ALA A 253 10.57 -27.39 -17.20
CA ALA A 253 9.70 -28.03 -18.19
C ALA A 253 10.42 -29.05 -19.06
N SER A 254 11.74 -28.87 -19.28
CA SER A 254 12.56 -29.88 -20.01
C SER A 254 12.71 -31.22 -19.33
N ASP A 255 12.35 -31.30 -18.06
CA ASP A 255 12.49 -32.54 -17.25
C ASP A 255 11.24 -33.44 -17.37
N PHE A 256 10.15 -32.94 -17.99
CA PHE A 256 8.85 -33.61 -18.11
C PHE A 256 8.43 -33.71 -19.58
N ASP A 257 7.59 -34.67 -19.90
CA ASP A 257 6.89 -34.64 -21.19
C ASP A 257 5.73 -33.65 -21.18
N GLU A 258 5.12 -33.37 -22.33
CA GLU A 258 4.11 -32.33 -22.48
C GLU A 258 2.82 -32.64 -21.69
N GLU A 259 2.41 -33.91 -21.64
CA GLU A 259 1.20 -34.36 -20.94
C GLU A 259 1.40 -34.29 -19.41
N ASP A 260 2.53 -34.80 -18.90
CA ASP A 260 2.89 -34.73 -17.49
C ASP A 260 3.05 -33.26 -17.01
N LEU A 261 3.65 -32.41 -17.85
CA LEU A 261 3.83 -31.01 -17.55
C LEU A 261 2.48 -30.28 -17.40
N GLU A 262 1.52 -30.57 -18.27
CA GLU A 262 0.17 -29.95 -18.22
C GLU A 262 -0.57 -30.38 -16.94
N GLU A 263 -0.52 -31.67 -16.57
CA GLU A 263 -1.15 -32.16 -15.33
C GLU A 263 -0.48 -31.59 -14.08
N ILE A 264 0.85 -31.48 -14.05
CA ILE A 264 1.59 -30.80 -12.96
C ILE A 264 1.13 -29.36 -12.79
N GLN A 265 0.93 -28.67 -13.90
CA GLN A 265 0.48 -27.26 -13.87
C GLN A 265 -0.97 -27.14 -13.37
N PHE A 266 -1.88 -27.97 -13.88
CA PHE A 266 -3.29 -27.95 -13.47
C PHE A 266 -3.43 -28.23 -11.97
N GLU A 267 -2.77 -29.25 -11.46
CA GLU A 267 -2.83 -29.55 -10.02
C GLU A 267 -2.26 -28.41 -9.15
N LEU A 268 -1.15 -27.80 -9.58
CA LEU A 268 -0.62 -26.62 -8.87
C LEU A 268 -1.61 -25.46 -8.86
N MET A 269 -2.30 -25.23 -9.97
CA MET A 269 -3.31 -24.17 -10.09
C MET A 269 -4.52 -24.47 -9.21
N ASP A 270 -5.02 -25.69 -9.20
CA ASP A 270 -6.14 -26.12 -8.35
C ASP A 270 -5.79 -25.97 -6.86
N VAL A 271 -4.62 -26.43 -6.45
CA VAL A 271 -4.14 -26.24 -5.06
C VAL A 271 -4.00 -24.76 -4.69
N ILE A 272 -3.55 -23.90 -5.60
CA ILE A 272 -3.45 -22.46 -5.40
C ILE A 272 -4.83 -21.85 -5.20
N GLU A 273 -5.81 -22.22 -6.00
CA GLU A 273 -7.18 -21.74 -5.90
C GLU A 273 -7.84 -22.19 -4.61
N ASP A 274 -7.67 -23.42 -4.20
CA ASP A 274 -8.25 -24.00 -2.98
C ASP A 274 -7.78 -23.32 -1.70
N ILE A 275 -6.54 -22.82 -1.63
CA ILE A 275 -5.99 -22.16 -0.45
C ILE A 275 -6.27 -20.66 -0.41
N SER A 276 -6.80 -20.08 -1.48
CA SER A 276 -7.03 -18.65 -1.61
C SER A 276 -8.52 -18.28 -1.54
N ASN A 277 -8.83 -17.16 -0.89
CA ASN A 277 -10.17 -16.55 -0.97
C ASN A 277 -10.41 -15.97 -2.36
N LYS A 278 -9.32 -15.58 -3.03
CA LYS A 278 -9.30 -15.03 -4.37
C LYS A 278 -7.92 -15.23 -4.97
N SER A 279 -7.86 -15.63 -6.21
CA SER A 279 -6.65 -15.72 -7.01
C SER A 279 -6.73 -14.85 -8.26
N LYS A 280 -5.59 -14.50 -8.81
CA LYS A 280 -5.45 -13.86 -10.10
C LYS A 280 -4.19 -14.37 -10.79
N GLU A 281 -4.39 -15.00 -11.93
CA GLU A 281 -3.31 -15.34 -12.84
C GLU A 281 -2.70 -14.08 -13.45
N ASN A 282 -1.37 -14.00 -13.44
CA ASN A 282 -0.64 -12.96 -14.15
C ASN A 282 0.02 -13.51 -15.41
N ILE A 283 0.77 -14.62 -15.27
CA ILE A 283 1.50 -15.27 -16.36
C ILE A 283 1.46 -16.78 -16.11
N ILE A 284 1.05 -17.54 -17.12
CA ILE A 284 1.18 -18.99 -17.19
C ILE A 284 1.93 -19.33 -18.48
N THR A 285 3.03 -20.03 -18.36
CA THR A 285 3.84 -20.59 -19.46
C THR A 285 4.35 -21.96 -19.05
N ASP A 286 4.92 -22.72 -19.97
CA ASP A 286 5.48 -24.05 -19.68
C ASP A 286 6.47 -24.02 -18.49
N ASN A 287 7.20 -22.94 -18.32
CA ASN A 287 8.23 -22.80 -17.29
C ASN A 287 7.83 -21.96 -16.09
N THR A 288 6.63 -21.36 -16.07
CA THR A 288 6.30 -20.36 -15.03
C THR A 288 4.80 -20.33 -14.76
N ILE A 289 4.46 -20.37 -13.48
CA ILE A 289 3.14 -20.07 -12.94
C ILE A 289 3.30 -18.84 -12.05
N ASP A 290 2.62 -17.73 -12.37
CA ASP A 290 2.67 -16.46 -11.65
C ASP A 290 1.27 -16.03 -11.22
N TYR A 291 1.03 -15.99 -9.90
CA TYR A 291 -0.24 -15.65 -9.28
C TYR A 291 -0.12 -14.52 -8.28
N LEU A 292 -1.22 -13.81 -8.13
CA LEU A 292 -1.55 -13.04 -6.93
C LEU A 292 -2.63 -13.79 -6.17
N LEU A 293 -2.39 -14.00 -4.87
CA LEU A 293 -3.29 -14.72 -3.96
C LEU A 293 -3.78 -13.79 -2.87
N TRP A 294 -5.04 -13.88 -2.52
CA TRP A 294 -5.60 -13.29 -1.31
C TRP A 294 -6.05 -14.42 -0.39
N CYS A 295 -5.38 -14.55 0.74
CA CYS A 295 -5.58 -15.65 1.67
C CYS A 295 -6.17 -15.16 2.98
N ASP A 296 -6.97 -16.02 3.62
CA ASP A 296 -7.54 -15.80 4.93
C ASP A 296 -6.44 -15.54 5.98
N PRO A 297 -6.40 -14.36 6.64
CA PRO A 297 -5.37 -14.04 7.61
C PRO A 297 -5.38 -14.93 8.86
N GLU A 298 -6.50 -15.55 9.20
CA GLU A 298 -6.59 -16.47 10.33
C GLU A 298 -5.89 -17.81 10.03
N LYS A 299 -5.95 -18.26 8.79
CA LYS A 299 -5.29 -19.49 8.33
C LYS A 299 -3.86 -19.24 7.86
N PHE A 300 -3.66 -18.19 7.09
CA PHE A 300 -2.42 -17.88 6.38
C PHE A 300 -1.84 -16.52 6.78
N ASP A 301 -1.44 -16.41 8.05
CA ASP A 301 -0.82 -15.22 8.63
C ASP A 301 0.60 -14.94 8.10
N ARG A 302 1.19 -15.91 7.37
CA ARG A 302 2.55 -15.81 6.80
C ARG A 302 2.74 -16.70 5.57
N SER A 303 3.59 -16.25 4.67
CA SER A 303 3.94 -16.91 3.41
C SER A 303 4.43 -18.36 3.57
N THR A 304 5.10 -18.69 4.68
CA THR A 304 5.54 -20.08 4.94
C THR A 304 4.40 -21.05 5.20
N LYS A 305 3.24 -20.60 5.69
CA LYS A 305 2.05 -21.45 5.82
C LYS A 305 1.47 -21.77 4.44
N ILE A 306 1.42 -20.77 3.55
CA ILE A 306 0.96 -20.95 2.16
C ILE A 306 1.85 -21.99 1.46
N TYR A 307 3.19 -21.82 1.52
CA TYR A 307 4.12 -22.80 0.96
C TYR A 307 3.87 -24.22 1.47
N ARG A 308 3.64 -24.38 2.78
CA ARG A 308 3.37 -25.71 3.35
C ARG A 308 2.06 -26.31 2.81
N SER A 309 1.03 -25.49 2.64
CA SER A 309 -0.24 -25.95 2.08
C SER A 309 -0.12 -26.33 0.61
N ILE A 310 0.55 -25.51 -0.20
CA ILE A 310 0.82 -25.86 -1.62
C ILE A 310 1.63 -27.16 -1.69
N ARG A 311 2.70 -27.27 -0.91
CA ARG A 311 3.52 -28.50 -0.90
C ARG A 311 2.75 -29.74 -0.45
N SER A 312 1.81 -29.59 0.48
CA SER A 312 0.99 -30.69 0.96
C SER A 312 -0.07 -31.09 -0.06
N GLY A 313 -0.71 -30.13 -0.72
CA GLY A 313 -1.70 -30.41 -1.77
C GLY A 313 -1.07 -31.04 -3.00
N PHE A 314 0.08 -30.55 -3.42
CA PHE A 314 0.81 -31.05 -4.59
C PHE A 314 1.53 -32.41 -4.37
N LYS A 315 1.55 -32.96 -3.15
CA LYS A 315 2.42 -34.07 -2.81
C LYS A 315 2.11 -35.35 -3.62
N ASP A 316 0.85 -35.73 -3.71
CA ASP A 316 0.44 -36.98 -4.35
C ASP A 316 0.70 -36.90 -5.86
N THR A 317 0.37 -35.79 -6.51
CA THR A 317 0.70 -35.53 -7.93
C THR A 317 2.21 -35.48 -8.15
N GLY A 318 2.95 -34.84 -7.23
CA GLY A 318 4.42 -34.88 -7.30
C GLY A 318 4.98 -36.27 -7.28
N ASP A 319 4.47 -37.14 -6.39
CA ASP A 319 4.88 -38.55 -6.32
C ASP A 319 4.48 -39.35 -7.61
N ASP A 320 3.30 -39.03 -8.21
CA ASP A 320 2.79 -39.71 -9.42
C ASP A 320 3.60 -39.37 -10.68
N TYR A 321 4.03 -38.10 -10.83
CA TYR A 321 4.79 -37.63 -12.00
C TYR A 321 6.29 -37.43 -11.74
N GLY A 322 6.81 -37.91 -10.61
CA GLY A 322 8.22 -37.76 -10.25
C GLY A 322 8.66 -36.29 -10.14
N ALA A 323 7.74 -35.44 -9.73
CA ALA A 323 7.95 -34.00 -9.64
C ALA A 323 8.12 -33.52 -8.18
N LYS A 324 9.12 -32.72 -7.92
CA LYS A 324 9.43 -32.21 -6.57
C LYS A 324 9.29 -30.73 -6.46
N LEU A 325 8.34 -30.28 -5.63
CA LEU A 325 8.16 -28.86 -5.29
C LEU A 325 9.18 -28.45 -4.22
N GLY A 326 10.04 -27.52 -4.58
CA GLY A 326 11.06 -26.92 -3.74
C GLY A 326 10.89 -25.43 -3.53
N ARG A 327 11.56 -24.90 -2.52
CA ARG A 327 11.61 -23.49 -2.21
C ARG A 327 12.85 -22.84 -2.83
N ILE A 328 12.68 -21.71 -3.55
CA ILE A 328 13.78 -20.83 -3.93
C ILE A 328 13.95 -19.77 -2.85
N ASN A 329 12.91 -18.94 -2.64
CA ASN A 329 12.91 -17.89 -1.63
C ASN A 329 11.49 -17.68 -1.11
N ILE A 330 11.37 -17.33 0.16
CA ILE A 330 10.10 -16.94 0.79
C ILE A 330 10.39 -15.76 1.71
N ASN A 331 9.80 -14.62 1.41
CA ASN A 331 9.79 -13.50 2.33
C ASN A 331 8.35 -13.18 2.79
N ARG A 332 8.14 -12.03 3.41
CA ARG A 332 6.86 -11.67 4.02
C ARG A 332 5.67 -11.72 3.05
N LYS A 333 5.87 -11.31 1.79
CA LYS A 333 4.81 -11.15 0.78
C LYS A 333 5.05 -11.92 -0.51
N MET A 334 6.24 -12.44 -0.71
CA MET A 334 6.61 -13.12 -1.94
C MET A 334 7.03 -14.56 -1.66
N ILE A 335 6.56 -15.48 -2.50
CA ILE A 335 6.80 -16.91 -2.43
C ILE A 335 7.35 -17.32 -3.80
N LEU A 336 8.64 -17.66 -3.84
CA LEU A 336 9.31 -18.18 -5.03
C LEU A 336 9.58 -19.65 -4.85
N LEU A 337 8.98 -20.46 -5.68
CA LEU A 337 9.09 -21.93 -5.66
C LEU A 337 9.68 -22.44 -6.97
N LYS A 338 10.06 -23.71 -6.97
CA LYS A 338 10.48 -24.43 -8.17
C LYS A 338 9.95 -25.86 -8.16
N VAL A 339 9.68 -26.37 -9.35
CA VAL A 339 9.41 -27.79 -9.62
C VAL A 339 10.51 -28.34 -10.50
N ASN A 340 11.13 -29.45 -10.09
CA ASN A 340 12.11 -30.17 -10.85
C ASN A 340 11.73 -31.68 -10.82
N ALA A 341 12.23 -32.46 -11.73
CA ALA A 341 12.17 -33.92 -11.59
C ALA A 341 12.93 -34.38 -10.33
N GLU A 342 12.51 -35.53 -9.73
CA GLU A 342 13.17 -36.16 -8.59
C GLU A 342 14.57 -36.69 -8.91
#